data_00be81679c6fb1fe79a6aff30e75fb1c
#
_entry.id   00be81679c6fb1fe79a6aff30e75fb1c
#
_cell.length_a   1.000
_cell.length_b   1.000
_cell.length_c   1.000
_cell.angle_alpha   90.00
_cell.angle_beta   90.00
_cell.angle_gamma   90.00
#
_symmetry.space_group_name_H-M   'P 1'
#
loop_
_entity.id
_entity.type
_entity.pdbx_description
1 polymer ?
#
loop_
_entity_poly.entity_id
_entity_poly.type
_entity_poly.pdbx_seq_one_letter_code
_entity_poly.pdbx_strand_id
1 'polypeptide(L)'
;YKDEAVEEYPTASGPADYVLFCSGQPVAIIEGKKIAVGPQNVLQQAQRYARTFQNSPFSFGEYKIPFAFSTNGTIIWFQDLRHPLN
;
A
#
# COMPACT_ATOMS: atom_id res chain seq x y z
N TYR A 1 7.34 3.80 -20.20
CA TYR A 1 6.94 3.22 -18.93
C TYR A 1 5.45 3.01 -18.87
N LYS A 2 5.05 2.01 -18.14
CA LYS A 2 3.65 1.66 -17.99
C LYS A 2 3.18 1.95 -16.60
N ASP A 3 1.93 2.38 -16.51
CA ASP A 3 1.21 2.38 -15.24
C ASP A 3 0.54 1.03 -15.12
N GLU A 4 0.70 0.36 -14.00
CA GLU A 4 0.12 -0.97 -13.85
C GLU A 4 -0.20 -1.29 -12.39
N ALA A 5 -1.15 -2.20 -12.19
CA ALA A 5 -1.46 -2.78 -10.91
C ALA A 5 -0.97 -4.22 -10.90
N VAL A 6 -0.13 -4.56 -9.96
CA VAL A 6 0.41 -5.92 -9.84
C VAL A 6 -0.19 -6.59 -8.62
N GLU A 7 -0.84 -7.74 -8.82
CA GLU A 7 -1.44 -8.51 -7.74
C GLU A 7 -0.40 -9.29 -6.97
N GLU A 8 -0.66 -9.45 -5.67
CA GLU A 8 0.13 -10.32 -4.80
C GLU A 8 1.62 -10.01 -4.88
N TYR A 9 1.94 -8.73 -4.83
CA TYR A 9 3.31 -8.30 -4.95
C TYR A 9 4.09 -8.63 -3.68
N PRO A 10 5.23 -9.33 -3.78
CA PRO A 10 5.97 -9.74 -2.59
C PRO A 10 6.60 -8.57 -1.86
N THR A 11 6.45 -8.58 -0.53
CA THR A 11 7.18 -7.67 0.36
C THR A 11 7.82 -8.49 1.47
N ALA A 12 8.68 -7.86 2.25
CA ALA A 12 9.31 -8.56 3.36
C ALA A 12 8.30 -9.02 4.41
N SER A 13 7.12 -8.42 4.45
CA SER A 13 6.05 -8.81 5.39
C SER A 13 5.03 -9.75 4.76
N GLY A 14 5.24 -10.19 3.52
CA GLY A 14 4.31 -11.04 2.80
C GLY A 14 3.81 -10.35 1.54
N PRO A 15 2.93 -11.01 0.76
CA PRO A 15 2.43 -10.42 -0.48
C PRO A 15 1.36 -9.37 -0.21
N ALA A 16 1.53 -8.17 -0.75
CA ALA A 16 0.50 -7.15 -0.76
C ALA A 16 -0.55 -7.49 -1.81
N ASP A 17 -1.84 -7.19 -1.54
CA ASP A 17 -2.89 -7.54 -2.48
C ASP A 17 -2.63 -6.90 -3.86
N TYR A 18 -2.34 -5.60 -3.88
CA TYR A 18 -2.00 -4.90 -5.11
C TYR A 18 -0.95 -3.84 -4.82
N VAL A 19 -0.06 -3.65 -5.77
CA VAL A 19 0.85 -2.50 -5.79
C VAL A 19 0.64 -1.78 -7.10
N LEU A 20 0.40 -0.47 -7.03
CA LEU A 20 0.26 0.36 -8.23
C LEU A 20 1.61 0.96 -8.58
N PHE A 21 1.98 0.80 -9.84
CA PHE A 21 3.19 1.40 -10.39
C PHE A 21 2.81 2.52 -11.35
N CYS A 22 3.49 3.63 -11.23
CA CYS A 22 3.33 4.76 -12.14
C CYS A 22 4.70 5.07 -12.73
N SER A 23 4.80 4.99 -14.05
CA SER A 23 6.08 5.17 -14.75
C SER A 23 7.16 4.25 -14.19
N GLY A 24 6.79 3.02 -13.86
CA GLY A 24 7.70 2.02 -13.36
C GLY A 24 8.07 2.14 -11.89
N GLN A 25 7.46 3.08 -11.16
CA GLN A 25 7.77 3.30 -9.75
C GLN A 25 6.58 2.93 -8.88
N PRO A 26 6.80 2.25 -7.75
CA PRO A 26 5.70 1.83 -6.87
C PRO A 26 5.16 3.05 -6.12
N VAL A 27 3.92 3.40 -6.37
CA VAL A 27 3.33 4.61 -5.77
C VAL A 27 2.26 4.32 -4.76
N ALA A 28 1.65 3.13 -4.75
CA ALA A 28 0.57 2.85 -3.81
C ALA A 28 0.48 1.38 -3.50
N ILE A 29 0.09 1.08 -2.26
CA ILE A 29 -0.29 -0.26 -1.82
C ILE A 29 -1.79 -0.25 -1.58
N ILE A 30 -2.47 -1.26 -2.09
CA ILE A 30 -3.91 -1.43 -1.90
C ILE A 30 -4.16 -2.77 -1.24
N GLU A 31 -4.87 -2.75 -0.12
CA GLU A 31 -5.30 -3.96 0.59
C GLU A 31 -6.80 -4.04 0.57
N GLY A 32 -7.33 -5.16 0.11
CA GLY A 32 -8.76 -5.41 0.09
C GLY A 32 -9.11 -6.60 0.97
N LYS A 33 -10.17 -6.47 1.77
CA LYS A 33 -10.61 -7.54 2.65
C LYS A 33 -12.12 -7.63 2.62
N LYS A 34 -12.63 -8.75 3.16
CA LYS A 34 -14.06 -8.94 3.30
C LYS A 34 -14.62 -7.92 4.28
N ILE A 35 -15.91 -7.64 4.13
CA ILE A 35 -16.62 -6.66 4.96
C ILE A 35 -16.46 -6.92 6.45
N ALA A 36 -16.31 -8.18 6.86
CA ALA A 36 -16.17 -8.51 8.27
C ALA A 36 -14.91 -7.92 8.90
N VAL A 37 -13.91 -7.56 8.10
CA VAL A 37 -12.69 -6.94 8.59
C VAL A 37 -12.78 -5.44 8.38
N GLY A 38 -12.58 -4.66 9.44
CA GLY A 38 -12.65 -3.20 9.33
C GLY A 38 -11.56 -2.64 8.44
N PRO A 39 -11.88 -1.66 7.58
CA PRO A 39 -10.89 -1.09 6.67
C PRO A 39 -9.69 -0.48 7.39
N GLN A 40 -9.90 0.02 8.61
CA GLN A 40 -8.81 0.63 9.38
C GLN A 40 -7.73 -0.38 9.73
N ASN A 41 -8.12 -1.62 10.08
CA ASN A 41 -7.15 -2.68 10.36
C ASN A 41 -6.41 -3.08 9.10
N VAL A 42 -7.09 -3.08 7.97
CA VAL A 42 -6.49 -3.39 6.69
C VAL A 42 -5.52 -2.28 6.28
N LEU A 43 -5.85 -1.03 6.61
CA LEU A 43 -4.95 0.07 6.32
C LEU A 43 -3.63 -0.07 7.09
N GLN A 44 -3.69 -0.53 8.34
CA GLN A 44 -2.46 -0.79 9.10
C GLN A 44 -1.60 -1.85 8.41
N GLN A 45 -2.23 -2.85 7.80
CA GLN A 45 -1.50 -3.84 7.04
C GLN A 45 -0.86 -3.23 5.79
N ALA A 46 -1.57 -2.36 5.09
CA ALA A 46 -1.01 -1.67 3.94
C ALA A 46 0.19 -0.82 4.35
N GLN A 47 0.12 -0.17 5.50
CA GLN A 47 1.25 0.58 6.04
C GLN A 47 2.45 -0.31 6.31
N ARG A 48 2.20 -1.51 6.85
CA ARG A 48 3.28 -2.46 7.12
C ARG A 48 3.98 -2.88 5.83
N TYR A 49 3.21 -3.17 4.78
CA TYR A 49 3.79 -3.49 3.49
C TYR A 49 4.59 -2.32 2.93
N ALA A 50 4.08 -1.09 3.11
CA ALA A 50 4.81 0.10 2.64
C ALA A 50 6.13 0.29 3.36
N ARG A 51 6.20 -0.07 4.65
CA ARG A 51 7.46 0.01 5.41
C ARG A 51 8.48 -1.02 4.97
N THR A 52 8.02 -2.19 4.54
CA THR A 52 8.89 -3.32 4.23
C THR A 52 9.07 -3.53 2.73
N PHE A 53 8.58 -2.60 1.93
CA PHE A 53 8.73 -2.70 0.48
C PHE A 53 10.20 -2.57 0.09
N GLN A 54 10.62 -3.41 -0.85
CA GLN A 54 12.00 -3.41 -1.34
C GLN A 54 12.04 -2.86 -2.76
N ASN A 55 13.22 -2.34 -3.16
CA ASN A 55 13.46 -1.85 -4.51
C ASN A 55 12.58 -0.64 -4.87
N SER A 56 12.32 0.22 -3.89
CA SER A 56 11.61 1.46 -4.13
C SER A 56 12.59 2.63 -4.14
N PRO A 57 12.40 3.61 -5.05
CA PRO A 57 13.21 4.83 -5.04
C PRO A 57 12.76 5.81 -3.95
N PHE A 58 11.63 5.53 -3.28
CA PHE A 58 11.06 6.47 -2.31
C PHE A 58 11.50 6.18 -0.90
N SER A 59 11.58 7.22 -0.10
CA SER A 59 11.82 7.09 1.32
C SER A 59 11.13 8.25 2.03
N PHE A 60 10.08 7.93 2.77
CA PHE A 60 9.28 8.90 3.51
C PHE A 60 9.28 8.47 4.98
N GLY A 61 10.36 8.85 5.71
CA GLY A 61 10.56 8.30 7.03
C GLY A 61 10.79 6.80 6.94
N GLU A 62 9.93 6.03 7.58
CA GLU A 62 10.03 4.58 7.54
C GLU A 62 9.31 3.94 6.33
N TYR A 63 8.57 4.74 5.57
CA TYR A 63 7.77 4.23 4.46
C TYR A 63 8.52 4.32 3.14
N LYS A 64 8.37 3.30 2.31
CA LYS A 64 9.02 3.22 1.00
C LYS A 64 8.05 3.44 -0.15
N ILE A 65 6.77 3.66 0.14
CA ILE A 65 5.73 3.90 -0.84
C ILE A 65 4.90 5.09 -0.36
N PRO A 66 4.56 6.05 -1.25
CA PRO A 66 3.92 7.28 -0.79
C PRO A 66 2.45 7.16 -0.38
N PHE A 67 1.72 6.17 -0.89
CA PHE A 67 0.27 6.11 -0.64
C PHE A 67 -0.16 4.71 -0.24
N ALA A 68 -1.15 4.64 0.66
CA ALA A 68 -1.75 3.39 1.06
C ALA A 68 -3.27 3.51 0.99
N PHE A 69 -3.91 2.46 0.50
CA PHE A 69 -5.36 2.36 0.43
C PHE A 69 -5.80 1.06 1.06
N SER A 70 -6.96 1.08 1.71
CA SER A 70 -7.61 -0.16 2.11
C SER A 70 -9.09 -0.05 1.78
N THR A 71 -9.71 -1.20 1.49
CA THR A 71 -11.13 -1.22 1.16
C THR A 71 -11.74 -2.53 1.58
N ASN A 72 -13.02 -2.49 1.97
CA ASN A 72 -13.82 -3.69 2.18
C ASN A 72 -14.89 -3.86 1.10
N GLY A 73 -14.77 -3.12 0.01
CA GLY A 73 -15.74 -3.13 -1.08
C GLY A 73 -16.81 -2.06 -0.97
N THR A 74 -16.96 -1.46 0.21
CA THR A 74 -17.97 -0.42 0.47
C THR A 74 -17.31 0.89 0.86
N ILE A 75 -16.29 0.81 1.71
CA ILE A 75 -15.59 1.98 2.23
C ILE A 75 -14.14 1.91 1.76
N ILE A 76 -13.61 3.03 1.34
CA ILE A 76 -12.21 3.15 0.96
C ILE A 76 -11.54 4.10 1.94
N TRP A 77 -10.46 3.64 2.54
CA TRP A 77 -9.62 4.45 3.40
C TRP A 77 -8.33 4.75 2.67
N PHE A 78 -7.84 5.97 2.82
CA PHE A 78 -6.62 6.43 2.16
C PHE A 78 -5.70 7.09 3.17
N GLN A 79 -4.41 6.86 3.00
CA GLN A 79 -3.42 7.57 3.79
C GLN A 79 -2.26 8.01 2.91
N ASP A 80 -1.87 9.28 3.07
CA ASP A 80 -0.69 9.84 2.43
C ASP A 80 0.50 9.58 3.36
N LEU A 81 1.35 8.66 2.98
CA LEU A 81 2.50 8.26 3.80
C LEU A 81 3.68 9.20 3.64
N ARG A 82 3.62 10.13 2.70
CA ARG A 82 4.67 11.14 2.53
C ARG A 82 4.68 12.11 3.72
N HIS A 83 3.53 12.29 4.33
CA HIS A 83 3.36 13.17 5.47
C HIS A 83 2.63 12.42 6.56
N PRO A 84 3.27 11.41 7.16
CA PRO A 84 2.59 10.61 8.15
C PRO A 84 2.23 11.49 9.34
N LEU A 85 0.95 11.45 9.69
CA LEU A 85 0.49 12.13 10.88
C LEU A 85 0.92 11.33 12.09
N ASN A 86 1.33 12.06 13.04
CA ASN A 86 1.80 11.46 14.27
C ASN A 86 0.68 10.83 15.07
#